data_7075aa9c43cfdb0004094d960db1ee0a
#
_entry.id   7075aa9c43cfdb0004094d960db1ee0a
#
_cell.length_a   1.000
_cell.length_b   1.000
_cell.length_c   1.000
_cell.angle_alpha   90.00
_cell.angle_beta   90.00
_cell.angle_gamma   90.00
#
_symmetry.space_group_name_H-M   'P 1'
#
loop_
_entity.id
_entity.type
_entity.pdbx_description
1 polymer ?
#
loop_
_entity_poly.entity_id
_entity_poly.type
_entity_poly.pdbx_seq_one_letter_code
_entity_poly.pdbx_strand_id
1 'polypeptide(L)'
;MQITVRTSINMKTPIQMARIRILVSASVFACAMIPLAQNQDGTDKTSAAAQRLVAAKKAMRGQRANLSLEQLEQLSHDDPSNGDVVYRKALMLGAAKKYPEAIVAYNRALELGAASPKFVANVNYDLACCYAQTGDLPLAMTKLVQAINLGFRDIDHARTDTDLLPLHSNPNWEFLVASKDTTKMNRTEGYQYDLWFLNRELRRIHYRFDNRYPASAFDAQVSKILAGIPNWPDEKILMEMRRLMVMANDGHTNLWALMDGNRPPFDMEMFEDGVHVLGAKPGFERLLGQSVVAVNDIPIKNFLDQFGQWVSKDNEMGTINAISFFGTNTSFLFGAGIIPSKDNLTVTFRAADGTTNRESFACNKSNQASVSPIKVSSKILWLKKARVPYWAEMIPNTKTLFFQYNTITSEQAEPIDKFADNLMKLADDNHADRLIIDLRHNGGGNNQSYRHLLRTLVRSKFNESGRLFVIAGRRTFSAAQCFATDVERQTDAIFVGEPTGSSPNFIGEAVPITLPYSKAMGVISDLYWQRGQSFDFRKWISPEIHAMNTYEEYATGKDMAVEAILKYPFSEK
;
A
#
# COMPACT_ATOMS: atom_id res chain seq x y z
N MET A 1 -17.82 -36.95 16.78
CA MET A 1 -16.60 -36.64 17.54
C MET A 1 -16.59 -35.14 17.75
N GLN A 2 -17.13 -34.69 18.89
CA GLN A 2 -17.21 -33.27 19.22
C GLN A 2 -15.80 -32.78 19.51
N ILE A 3 -15.24 -31.99 18.60
CA ILE A 3 -14.06 -31.19 18.90
C ILE A 3 -14.57 -29.96 19.65
N THR A 4 -14.62 -30.10 20.97
CA THR A 4 -14.78 -28.96 21.87
C THR A 4 -13.49 -28.15 21.76
N VAL A 5 -13.52 -27.12 20.92
CA VAL A 5 -12.50 -26.07 20.97
C VAL A 5 -12.69 -25.37 22.31
N ARG A 6 -11.98 -25.86 23.33
CA ARG A 6 -11.85 -25.13 24.58
C ARG A 6 -11.10 -23.82 24.26
N THR A 7 -11.87 -22.79 24.01
CA THR A 7 -11.44 -21.39 24.08
C THR A 7 -11.28 -20.99 25.55
N SER A 8 -10.47 -21.71 26.28
CA SER A 8 -10.08 -21.34 27.62
C SER A 8 -8.59 -21.59 27.77
N ILE A 9 -7.77 -20.78 27.08
CA ILE A 9 -6.54 -20.34 27.72
C ILE A 9 -7.01 -19.33 28.75
N ASN A 10 -7.28 -19.87 29.92
CA ASN A 10 -7.58 -19.11 31.12
C ASN A 10 -6.27 -18.45 31.56
N MET A 11 -5.91 -17.33 30.93
CA MET A 11 -4.90 -16.42 31.44
C MET A 11 -5.50 -15.59 32.57
N LYS A 12 -5.97 -16.27 33.62
CA LYS A 12 -6.13 -15.72 34.95
C LYS A 12 -4.87 -15.99 35.75
N THR A 13 -3.79 -15.36 35.39
CA THR A 13 -2.82 -14.88 36.34
C THR A 13 -2.70 -13.39 36.11
N PRO A 14 -3.09 -12.57 37.07
CA PRO A 14 -2.75 -11.16 37.02
C PRO A 14 -1.23 -11.13 37.10
N ILE A 15 -0.57 -10.82 36.00
CA ILE A 15 0.78 -10.27 36.06
C ILE A 15 0.59 -9.00 36.87
N GLN A 16 0.90 -9.11 38.16
CA GLN A 16 1.15 -7.97 38.99
C GLN A 16 2.05 -7.06 38.15
N MET A 17 1.52 -5.89 37.75
CA MET A 17 2.36 -4.78 37.37
C MET A 17 3.24 -4.48 38.56
N ALA A 18 4.37 -5.13 38.66
CA ALA A 18 5.47 -4.63 39.45
C ALA A 18 5.77 -3.26 38.84
N ARG A 19 5.25 -2.22 39.51
CA ARG A 19 5.74 -0.87 39.32
C ARG A 19 7.23 -0.92 39.63
N ILE A 20 8.04 -1.17 38.63
CA ILE A 20 9.46 -0.89 38.67
C ILE A 20 9.52 0.63 38.81
N ARG A 21 9.60 1.08 40.05
CA ARG A 21 10.17 2.39 40.36
C ARG A 21 11.59 2.32 39.86
N ILE A 22 11.82 2.84 38.67
CA ILE A 22 13.15 3.22 38.23
C ILE A 22 13.55 4.32 39.20
N LEU A 23 14.31 3.93 40.24
CA LEU A 23 15.18 4.84 40.95
C LEU A 23 16.15 5.35 39.90
N VAL A 24 15.86 6.54 39.36
CA VAL A 24 16.86 7.34 38.66
C VAL A 24 17.87 7.73 39.76
N SER A 25 18.83 6.85 40.00
CA SER A 25 20.06 7.28 40.62
C SER A 25 20.68 8.26 39.64
N ALA A 26 20.79 9.51 40.04
CA ALA A 26 21.59 10.49 39.36
C ALA A 26 23.05 10.01 39.39
N SER A 27 23.38 9.10 38.48
CA SER A 27 24.76 8.85 38.12
C SER A 27 25.22 10.09 37.36
N VAL A 28 25.92 10.91 38.04
CA VAL A 28 26.75 11.99 37.46
C VAL A 28 27.49 11.33 36.30
N PHE A 29 27.16 11.70 35.08
CA PHE A 29 27.97 11.45 33.90
C PHE A 29 29.29 12.23 34.12
N ALA A 30 30.24 11.55 34.76
CA ALA A 30 31.63 11.95 34.63
C ALA A 30 31.96 11.71 33.15
N CYS A 31 31.83 12.79 32.35
CA CYS A 31 32.45 12.86 31.06
C CYS A 31 33.96 12.63 31.32
N ALA A 32 34.42 11.39 31.21
CA ALA A 32 35.83 11.09 31.13
C ALA A 32 36.30 11.80 29.86
N MET A 33 36.83 13.01 30.01
CA MET A 33 37.66 13.62 28.99
C MET A 33 38.85 12.68 28.79
N ILE A 34 38.77 11.86 27.74
CA ILE A 34 39.90 11.13 27.21
C ILE A 34 40.88 12.26 26.80
N PRO A 35 42.09 12.32 27.38
CA PRO A 35 43.07 13.31 26.95
C PRO A 35 43.33 13.04 25.47
N LEU A 36 43.04 14.02 24.64
CA LEU A 36 43.51 14.06 23.27
C LEU A 36 45.04 14.11 23.33
N ALA A 37 45.68 12.93 23.30
CA ALA A 37 47.08 12.86 23.00
C ALA A 37 47.26 13.45 21.60
N GLN A 38 47.89 14.63 21.56
CA GLN A 38 48.33 15.25 20.32
C GLN A 38 49.42 14.37 19.69
N ASN A 39 49.02 13.39 18.89
CA ASN A 39 49.88 12.73 17.94
C ASN A 39 49.62 13.35 16.56
N GLN A 40 50.61 13.96 15.98
CA GLN A 40 50.57 14.50 14.60
C GLN A 40 50.23 13.45 13.54
N ASP A 41 50.28 12.17 13.89
CA ASP A 41 49.85 11.02 13.06
C ASP A 41 48.36 10.73 13.10
N GLY A 42 47.58 11.37 13.99
CA GLY A 42 46.14 11.09 14.19
C GLY A 42 45.22 11.73 13.15
N THR A 43 45.63 12.83 12.55
CA THR A 43 44.78 13.60 11.61
C THR A 43 44.52 12.85 10.29
N ASP A 44 45.52 12.11 9.80
CA ASP A 44 45.40 11.36 8.53
C ASP A 44 44.50 10.11 8.70
N LYS A 45 44.62 9.40 9.80
CA LYS A 45 43.77 8.22 10.11
C LYS A 45 42.30 8.61 10.35
N THR A 46 42.07 9.73 11.05
CA THR A 46 40.71 10.25 11.27
C THR A 46 40.05 10.71 9.96
N SER A 47 40.83 11.37 9.08
CA SER A 47 40.37 11.77 7.75
C SER A 47 40.02 10.58 6.87
N ALA A 48 40.84 9.52 6.88
CA ALA A 48 40.61 8.30 6.12
C ALA A 48 39.35 7.53 6.64
N ALA A 49 39.16 7.45 7.96
CA ALA A 49 37.96 6.82 8.55
C ALA A 49 36.71 7.63 8.17
N ALA A 50 36.74 8.96 8.27
CA ALA A 50 35.62 9.82 7.88
C ALA A 50 35.26 9.65 6.38
N GLN A 51 36.27 9.56 5.50
CA GLN A 51 36.04 9.32 4.08
C GLN A 51 35.38 7.97 3.82
N ARG A 52 35.82 6.90 4.50
CA ARG A 52 35.20 5.55 4.41
C ARG A 52 33.74 5.59 4.88
N LEU A 53 33.45 6.23 6.01
CA LEU A 53 32.09 6.35 6.56
C LEU A 53 31.17 7.16 5.62
N VAL A 54 31.66 8.26 5.05
CA VAL A 54 30.90 9.05 4.06
C VAL A 54 30.61 8.24 2.80
N ALA A 55 31.62 7.53 2.27
CA ALA A 55 31.47 6.68 1.10
C ALA A 55 30.48 5.52 1.36
N ALA A 56 30.60 4.86 2.53
CA ALA A 56 29.69 3.81 2.95
C ALA A 56 28.24 4.33 3.13
N LYS A 57 28.07 5.49 3.76
CA LYS A 57 26.75 6.13 3.91
C LYS A 57 26.11 6.46 2.57
N LYS A 58 26.91 6.92 1.60
CA LYS A 58 26.47 7.16 0.23
C LYS A 58 26.08 5.86 -0.48
N ALA A 59 26.89 4.80 -0.34
CA ALA A 59 26.64 3.49 -0.89
C ALA A 59 25.38 2.83 -0.25
N MET A 60 25.20 2.92 1.06
CA MET A 60 24.04 2.38 1.78
C MET A 60 22.73 3.09 1.47
N ARG A 61 22.76 4.38 1.05
CA ARG A 61 21.56 5.11 0.58
C ARG A 61 21.06 4.63 -0.78
N GLY A 62 21.94 4.14 -1.64
CA GLY A 62 21.56 3.38 -2.84
C GLY A 62 21.32 1.92 -2.40
N GLN A 63 20.12 1.39 -2.54
CA GLN A 63 19.66 0.05 -2.06
C GLN A 63 20.54 -1.16 -2.48
N ARG A 64 21.69 -0.97 -3.12
CA ARG A 64 22.58 -2.00 -3.71
C ARG A 64 24.05 -1.88 -3.31
N ALA A 65 24.36 -1.38 -2.12
CA ALA A 65 25.76 -1.42 -1.67
C ALA A 65 26.10 -2.85 -1.24
N ASN A 66 26.74 -3.61 -2.13
CA ASN A 66 27.38 -4.87 -1.81
C ASN A 66 28.72 -4.58 -1.08
N LEU A 67 28.63 -4.24 0.20
CA LEU A 67 29.82 -4.14 1.05
C LEU A 67 30.24 -5.56 1.44
N SER A 68 31.53 -5.85 1.33
CA SER A 68 32.08 -7.11 1.84
C SER A 68 32.06 -7.18 3.36
N LEU A 69 32.14 -8.38 3.92
CA LEU A 69 32.24 -8.56 5.39
C LEU A 69 33.41 -7.78 5.97
N GLU A 70 34.58 -7.82 5.31
CA GLU A 70 35.78 -7.09 5.72
C GLU A 70 35.55 -5.57 5.75
N GLN A 71 34.87 -5.04 4.73
CA GLN A 71 34.49 -3.60 4.71
C GLN A 71 33.55 -3.24 5.86
N LEU A 72 32.56 -4.11 6.16
CA LEU A 72 31.63 -3.90 7.26
C LEU A 72 32.31 -4.03 8.63
N GLU A 73 33.30 -4.92 8.77
CA GLU A 73 34.13 -5.03 9.98
C GLU A 73 34.94 -3.76 10.20
N GLN A 74 35.59 -3.26 9.15
CA GLN A 74 36.34 -2.00 9.23
C GLN A 74 35.44 -0.80 9.56
N LEU A 75 34.25 -0.70 8.92
CA LEU A 75 33.29 0.36 9.20
C LEU A 75 32.72 0.29 10.62
N SER A 76 32.47 -0.92 11.13
CA SER A 76 32.02 -1.14 12.50
C SER A 76 33.10 -0.79 13.54
N HIS A 77 34.37 -0.94 13.16
CA HIS A 77 35.49 -0.47 13.97
C HIS A 77 35.62 1.07 13.93
N ASP A 78 35.46 1.67 12.74
CA ASP A 78 35.56 3.13 12.56
C ASP A 78 34.39 3.88 13.25
N ASP A 79 33.19 3.29 13.29
CA ASP A 79 32.01 3.80 13.99
C ASP A 79 31.24 2.68 14.70
N PRO A 80 31.63 2.30 15.93
CA PRO A 80 30.99 1.25 16.69
C PRO A 80 29.59 1.61 17.21
N SER A 81 29.14 2.84 17.03
CA SER A 81 27.81 3.33 17.38
C SER A 81 26.80 3.22 16.24
N ASN A 82 27.22 2.83 15.04
CA ASN A 82 26.40 2.77 13.84
C ASN A 82 25.62 1.45 13.75
N GLY A 83 24.40 1.47 14.25
CA GLY A 83 23.53 0.26 14.26
C GLY A 83 23.23 -0.30 12.86
N ASP A 84 23.11 0.54 11.83
CA ASP A 84 22.89 0.08 10.44
C ASP A 84 24.08 -0.72 9.90
N VAL A 85 25.31 -0.30 10.22
CA VAL A 85 26.55 -1.03 9.85
C VAL A 85 26.63 -2.34 10.61
N VAL A 86 26.39 -2.30 11.92
CA VAL A 86 26.42 -3.51 12.78
C VAL A 86 25.37 -4.54 12.34
N TYR A 87 24.15 -4.09 12.00
CA TYR A 87 23.10 -4.97 11.50
C TYR A 87 23.48 -5.63 10.16
N ARG A 88 24.02 -4.86 9.19
CA ARG A 88 24.50 -5.42 7.91
C ARG A 88 25.64 -6.41 8.11
N LYS A 89 26.56 -6.12 9.04
CA LYS A 89 27.61 -7.07 9.45
C LYS A 89 27.01 -8.36 9.98
N ALA A 90 26.00 -8.28 10.85
CA ALA A 90 25.32 -9.46 11.40
C ALA A 90 24.69 -10.33 10.31
N LEU A 91 23.99 -9.71 9.33
CA LEU A 91 23.41 -10.40 8.18
C LEU A 91 24.48 -11.14 7.36
N MET A 92 25.62 -10.50 7.09
CA MET A 92 26.72 -11.13 6.34
C MET A 92 27.38 -12.27 7.11
N LEU A 93 27.52 -12.15 8.43
CA LEU A 93 28.02 -13.22 9.30
C LEU A 93 27.07 -14.43 9.29
N GLY A 94 25.76 -14.21 9.40
CA GLY A 94 24.74 -15.25 9.29
C GLY A 94 24.82 -15.97 7.93
N ALA A 95 24.84 -15.21 6.84
CA ALA A 95 24.98 -15.76 5.49
C ALA A 95 26.29 -16.57 5.29
N ALA A 96 27.36 -16.16 5.97
CA ALA A 96 28.63 -16.89 5.99
C ALA A 96 28.65 -18.07 6.98
N LYS A 97 27.52 -18.38 7.64
CA LYS A 97 27.37 -19.44 8.66
C LYS A 97 28.26 -19.27 9.89
N LYS A 98 28.72 -18.04 10.15
CA LYS A 98 29.48 -17.68 11.37
C LYS A 98 28.48 -17.33 12.47
N TYR A 99 27.67 -18.30 12.88
CA TYR A 99 26.51 -18.08 13.75
C TYR A 99 26.86 -17.51 15.13
N PRO A 100 27.92 -17.94 15.83
CA PRO A 100 28.30 -17.35 17.13
C PRO A 100 28.61 -15.85 17.01
N GLU A 101 29.36 -15.43 15.99
CA GLU A 101 29.73 -14.06 15.74
C GLU A 101 28.50 -13.25 15.27
N ALA A 102 27.61 -13.86 14.47
CA ALA A 102 26.35 -13.25 14.06
C ALA A 102 25.44 -12.95 15.26
N ILE A 103 25.31 -13.87 16.20
CA ILE A 103 24.53 -13.69 17.44
C ILE A 103 25.03 -12.45 18.22
N VAL A 104 26.34 -12.32 18.39
CA VAL A 104 26.93 -11.14 19.07
C VAL A 104 26.60 -9.87 18.33
N ALA A 105 26.75 -9.86 16.99
CA ALA A 105 26.49 -8.68 16.17
C ALA A 105 24.99 -8.32 16.13
N TYR A 106 24.08 -9.30 16.05
CA TYR A 106 22.63 -9.05 16.10
C TYR A 106 22.20 -8.47 17.46
N ASN A 107 22.70 -9.00 18.56
CA ASN A 107 22.40 -8.44 19.87
C ASN A 107 22.92 -7.02 19.99
N ARG A 108 24.13 -6.74 19.50
CA ARG A 108 24.65 -5.37 19.47
C ARG A 108 23.81 -4.44 18.58
N ALA A 109 23.33 -4.92 17.44
CA ALA A 109 22.43 -4.15 16.58
C ALA A 109 21.10 -3.83 17.29
N LEU A 110 20.53 -4.75 18.08
CA LEU A 110 19.32 -4.49 18.88
C LEU A 110 19.53 -3.38 19.92
N GLU A 111 20.73 -3.31 20.54
CA GLU A 111 21.07 -2.25 21.50
C GLU A 111 21.16 -0.87 20.81
N LEU A 112 21.75 -0.81 19.62
CA LEU A 112 21.98 0.43 18.88
C LEU A 112 20.76 0.90 18.10
N GLY A 113 19.92 -0.03 17.65
CA GLY A 113 18.85 0.24 16.67
C GLY A 113 19.38 0.36 15.24
N ALA A 114 18.50 0.17 14.26
CA ALA A 114 18.77 0.40 12.84
C ALA A 114 17.53 0.92 12.11
N ALA A 115 17.76 1.67 11.03
CA ALA A 115 16.71 2.28 10.22
C ALA A 115 16.14 1.26 9.21
N SER A 116 15.50 0.22 9.70
CA SER A 116 14.88 -0.83 8.88
C SER A 116 13.45 -1.08 9.35
N PRO A 117 12.49 -1.23 8.42
CA PRO A 117 11.13 -1.64 8.78
C PRO A 117 11.13 -2.97 9.52
N LYS A 118 10.35 -3.05 10.61
CA LYS A 118 10.26 -4.27 11.43
C LYS A 118 11.63 -4.80 11.93
N PHE A 119 12.60 -3.92 12.10
CA PHE A 119 13.97 -4.25 12.48
C PHE A 119 14.04 -5.26 13.63
N VAL A 120 13.35 -4.99 14.74
CA VAL A 120 13.40 -5.87 15.93
C VAL A 120 12.80 -7.25 15.63
N ALA A 121 11.74 -7.32 14.83
CA ALA A 121 11.14 -8.59 14.42
C ALA A 121 12.11 -9.41 13.55
N ASN A 122 12.71 -8.77 12.56
CA ASN A 122 13.66 -9.42 11.65
C ASN A 122 14.90 -9.93 12.39
N VAL A 123 15.48 -9.11 13.27
CA VAL A 123 16.65 -9.56 14.08
C VAL A 123 16.30 -10.74 14.98
N ASN A 124 15.10 -10.77 15.58
CA ASN A 124 14.70 -11.95 16.36
C ASN A 124 14.50 -13.19 15.48
N TYR A 125 14.06 -13.04 14.23
CA TYR A 125 14.00 -14.14 13.26
C TYR A 125 15.42 -14.66 12.93
N ASP A 126 16.33 -13.77 12.58
CA ASP A 126 17.71 -14.12 12.25
C ASP A 126 18.43 -14.76 13.46
N LEU A 127 18.18 -14.26 14.67
CA LEU A 127 18.66 -14.89 15.91
C LEU A 127 18.07 -16.28 16.12
N ALA A 128 16.79 -16.50 15.79
CA ALA A 128 16.19 -17.83 15.86
C ALA A 128 16.90 -18.83 14.93
N CYS A 129 17.22 -18.41 13.71
CA CYS A 129 18.01 -19.19 12.76
C CYS A 129 19.41 -19.52 13.34
N CYS A 130 20.12 -18.51 13.83
CA CYS A 130 21.44 -18.69 14.41
C CYS A 130 21.44 -19.66 15.63
N TYR A 131 20.48 -19.49 16.56
CA TYR A 131 20.34 -20.37 17.71
C TYR A 131 19.94 -21.80 17.32
N ALA A 132 19.06 -21.96 16.30
CA ALA A 132 18.72 -23.29 15.80
C ALA A 132 19.94 -24.03 15.23
N GLN A 133 20.79 -23.32 14.50
CA GLN A 133 22.01 -23.87 13.90
C GLN A 133 23.14 -24.11 14.92
N THR A 134 23.13 -23.39 16.04
CA THR A 134 24.09 -23.64 17.16
C THR A 134 23.56 -24.64 18.19
N GLY A 135 22.34 -25.17 18.04
CA GLY A 135 21.75 -26.23 18.85
C GLY A 135 21.00 -25.74 20.10
N ASP A 136 20.88 -24.44 20.34
CA ASP A 136 20.05 -23.90 21.42
C ASP A 136 18.57 -23.76 20.96
N LEU A 137 17.92 -24.94 20.81
CA LEU A 137 16.54 -25.01 20.30
C LEU A 137 15.49 -24.28 21.17
N PRO A 138 15.59 -24.30 22.52
CA PRO A 138 14.67 -23.53 23.36
C PRO A 138 14.76 -22.05 23.12
N LEU A 139 15.97 -21.50 23.00
CA LEU A 139 16.16 -20.06 22.73
C LEU A 139 15.79 -19.71 21.29
N ALA A 140 16.12 -20.58 20.32
CA ALA A 140 15.69 -20.44 18.94
C ALA A 140 14.16 -20.33 18.83
N MET A 141 13.42 -21.21 19.49
CA MET A 141 11.96 -21.18 19.52
C MET A 141 11.44 -19.89 20.18
N THR A 142 12.05 -19.48 21.28
CA THR A 142 11.69 -18.22 21.97
C THR A 142 11.88 -17.01 21.03
N LYS A 143 12.98 -16.95 20.31
CA LYS A 143 13.27 -15.89 19.35
C LYS A 143 12.33 -15.90 18.16
N LEU A 144 11.97 -17.07 17.63
CA LEU A 144 10.98 -17.20 16.55
C LEU A 144 9.61 -16.71 17.00
N VAL A 145 9.14 -17.09 18.20
CA VAL A 145 7.88 -16.59 18.77
C VAL A 145 7.90 -15.07 18.92
N GLN A 146 9.01 -14.51 19.42
CA GLN A 146 9.19 -13.07 19.53
C GLN A 146 9.12 -12.38 18.16
N ALA A 147 9.81 -12.91 17.15
CA ALA A 147 9.78 -12.39 15.79
C ALA A 147 8.35 -12.32 15.24
N ILE A 148 7.61 -13.43 15.36
CA ILE A 148 6.22 -13.54 14.89
C ILE A 148 5.32 -12.54 15.62
N ASN A 149 5.40 -12.47 16.93
CA ASN A 149 4.59 -11.54 17.74
C ASN A 149 4.92 -10.06 17.48
N LEU A 150 6.15 -9.76 17.07
CA LEU A 150 6.59 -8.40 16.67
C LEU A 150 6.26 -8.07 15.21
N GLY A 151 5.57 -8.97 14.52
CA GLY A 151 5.11 -8.74 13.14
C GLY A 151 6.14 -9.07 12.07
N PHE A 152 6.95 -10.13 12.27
CA PHE A 152 7.77 -10.68 11.19
C PHE A 152 6.91 -10.98 9.97
N ARG A 153 7.29 -10.46 8.79
CA ARG A 153 6.42 -10.44 7.61
C ARG A 153 6.35 -11.77 6.88
N ASP A 154 7.47 -12.44 6.69
CA ASP A 154 7.62 -13.55 5.76
C ASP A 154 7.47 -14.91 6.43
N ILE A 155 6.24 -15.28 6.78
CA ILE A 155 5.94 -16.59 7.36
C ILE A 155 6.10 -17.71 6.32
N ASP A 156 5.91 -17.42 5.03
CA ASP A 156 6.09 -18.41 3.96
C ASP A 156 7.57 -18.79 3.83
N HIS A 157 8.47 -17.82 3.93
CA HIS A 157 9.90 -18.08 4.03
C HIS A 157 10.23 -18.91 5.27
N ALA A 158 9.72 -18.54 6.45
CA ALA A 158 9.98 -19.26 7.69
C ALA A 158 9.60 -20.75 7.63
N ARG A 159 8.57 -21.13 6.85
CA ARG A 159 8.18 -22.54 6.66
C ARG A 159 9.21 -23.36 5.91
N THR A 160 9.94 -22.74 4.99
CA THR A 160 10.85 -23.41 4.07
C THR A 160 12.33 -23.15 4.39
N ASP A 161 12.60 -22.30 5.37
CA ASP A 161 13.96 -21.94 5.76
C ASP A 161 14.68 -23.14 6.38
N THR A 162 15.75 -23.56 5.70
CA THR A 162 16.57 -24.70 6.13
C THR A 162 17.27 -24.47 7.46
N ASP A 163 17.50 -23.22 7.83
CA ASP A 163 18.14 -22.89 9.12
C ASP A 163 17.21 -23.18 10.31
N LEU A 164 15.88 -23.23 10.08
CA LEU A 164 14.88 -23.57 11.09
C LEU A 164 14.49 -25.05 11.13
N LEU A 165 15.05 -25.92 10.26
CA LEU A 165 14.76 -27.37 10.25
C LEU A 165 14.85 -28.02 11.62
N PRO A 166 15.83 -27.68 12.51
CA PRO A 166 15.89 -28.25 13.85
C PRO A 166 14.65 -27.99 14.73
N LEU A 167 13.83 -26.95 14.38
CA LEU A 167 12.62 -26.60 15.10
C LEU A 167 11.36 -27.33 14.61
N HIS A 168 11.40 -28.01 13.44
CA HIS A 168 10.22 -28.64 12.83
C HIS A 168 9.61 -29.75 13.68
N SER A 169 10.39 -30.40 14.53
CA SER A 169 9.91 -31.43 15.48
C SER A 169 9.17 -30.86 16.69
N ASN A 170 9.19 -29.53 16.89
CA ASN A 170 8.48 -28.91 17.99
C ASN A 170 6.95 -28.96 17.75
N PRO A 171 6.12 -29.42 18.72
CA PRO A 171 4.69 -29.55 18.56
C PRO A 171 3.96 -28.23 18.25
N ASN A 172 4.57 -27.08 18.53
CA ASN A 172 4.00 -25.77 18.21
C ASN A 172 4.39 -25.25 16.82
N TRP A 173 5.27 -25.95 16.09
CA TRP A 173 5.77 -25.50 14.80
C TRP A 173 4.66 -25.19 13.81
N GLU A 174 3.78 -26.19 13.54
CA GLU A 174 2.67 -26.01 12.58
C GLU A 174 1.78 -24.82 12.91
N PHE A 175 1.54 -24.59 14.21
CA PHE A 175 0.76 -23.45 14.66
C PHE A 175 1.50 -22.12 14.44
N LEU A 176 2.80 -22.07 14.76
CA LEU A 176 3.59 -20.85 14.64
C LEU A 176 3.71 -20.37 13.20
N VAL A 177 3.98 -21.28 12.27
CA VAL A 177 4.17 -20.93 10.86
C VAL A 177 2.93 -21.18 9.99
N ALA A 178 1.78 -21.52 10.59
CA ALA A 178 0.52 -21.79 9.89
C ALA A 178 0.67 -22.80 8.72
N SER A 179 1.36 -23.93 8.97
CA SER A 179 1.69 -24.93 7.94
C SER A 179 0.74 -26.14 7.90
N LYS A 180 -0.42 -26.07 8.56
CA LYS A 180 -1.38 -27.16 8.59
C LYS A 180 -1.85 -27.53 7.18
N ASP A 181 -1.83 -28.81 6.85
CA ASP A 181 -2.29 -29.32 5.55
C ASP A 181 -3.81 -29.13 5.38
N THR A 182 -4.18 -28.20 4.49
CA THR A 182 -5.57 -27.86 4.20
C THR A 182 -6.23 -28.81 3.20
N THR A 183 -5.47 -29.66 2.50
CA THR A 183 -5.99 -30.56 1.47
C THR A 183 -6.91 -31.66 2.05
N LYS A 184 -6.75 -31.96 3.34
CA LYS A 184 -7.54 -32.96 4.08
C LYS A 184 -8.71 -32.36 4.85
N MET A 185 -8.89 -31.06 4.81
CA MET A 185 -9.97 -30.35 5.50
C MET A 185 -11.25 -30.41 4.68
N ASN A 186 -12.36 -30.66 5.34
CA ASN A 186 -13.66 -30.38 4.71
C ASN A 186 -13.90 -28.87 4.60
N ARG A 187 -14.93 -28.47 3.87
CA ARG A 187 -15.25 -27.05 3.61
C ARG A 187 -15.34 -26.21 4.89
N THR A 188 -16.05 -26.72 5.90
CA THR A 188 -16.25 -26.01 7.17
C THR A 188 -14.92 -25.82 7.92
N GLU A 189 -14.14 -26.89 8.03
CA GLU A 189 -12.81 -26.85 8.67
C GLU A 189 -11.86 -25.90 7.94
N GLY A 190 -11.89 -25.93 6.61
CA GLY A 190 -11.04 -25.07 5.78
C GLY A 190 -11.32 -23.58 5.99
N TYR A 191 -12.58 -23.16 5.93
CA TYR A 191 -12.94 -21.76 6.18
C TYR A 191 -12.76 -21.34 7.64
N GLN A 192 -12.92 -22.26 8.62
CA GLN A 192 -12.58 -21.97 10.02
C GLN A 192 -11.08 -21.73 10.19
N TYR A 193 -10.25 -22.48 9.46
CA TYR A 193 -8.80 -22.29 9.47
C TYR A 193 -8.40 -20.98 8.78
N ASP A 194 -9.01 -20.62 7.65
CA ASP A 194 -8.82 -19.33 7.01
C ASP A 194 -9.18 -18.16 7.94
N LEU A 195 -10.30 -18.25 8.65
CA LEU A 195 -10.72 -17.23 9.60
C LEU A 195 -9.75 -17.09 10.77
N TRP A 196 -9.29 -18.22 11.32
CA TRP A 196 -8.27 -18.24 12.37
C TRP A 196 -6.99 -17.58 11.88
N PHE A 197 -6.51 -17.94 10.68
CA PHE A 197 -5.31 -17.37 10.07
C PHE A 197 -5.45 -15.85 9.89
N LEU A 198 -6.54 -15.40 9.25
CA LEU A 198 -6.79 -13.98 9.00
C LEU A 198 -6.86 -13.17 10.30
N ASN A 199 -7.58 -13.66 11.31
CA ASN A 199 -7.67 -13.02 12.62
C ASN A 199 -6.29 -12.87 13.28
N ARG A 200 -5.45 -13.91 13.22
CA ARG A 200 -4.07 -13.89 13.73
C ARG A 200 -3.22 -12.86 12.99
N GLU A 201 -3.25 -12.90 11.65
CA GLU A 201 -2.41 -12.04 10.82
C GLU A 201 -2.77 -10.57 10.99
N LEU A 202 -4.06 -10.23 11.04
CA LEU A 202 -4.50 -8.86 11.30
C LEU A 202 -3.97 -8.33 12.64
N ARG A 203 -4.07 -9.11 13.71
CA ARG A 203 -3.63 -8.70 15.05
C ARG A 203 -2.12 -8.49 15.15
N ARG A 204 -1.33 -9.31 14.48
CA ARG A 204 0.15 -9.24 14.57
C ARG A 204 0.79 -8.29 13.56
N ILE A 205 0.19 -8.08 12.38
CA ILE A 205 0.80 -7.31 11.29
C ILE A 205 0.29 -5.88 11.29
N HIS A 206 -1.03 -5.68 11.41
CA HIS A 206 -1.63 -4.37 11.16
C HIS A 206 -1.02 -3.28 12.05
N TYR A 207 -0.69 -2.13 11.42
CA TYR A 207 -0.16 -0.99 12.15
C TYR A 207 -1.21 -0.47 13.15
N ARG A 208 -0.87 -0.51 14.46
CA ARG A 208 -1.76 -0.08 15.55
C ARG A 208 -3.12 -0.79 15.56
N PHE A 209 -3.13 -2.12 15.43
CA PHE A 209 -4.35 -2.92 15.51
C PHE A 209 -5.24 -2.50 16.70
N ASP A 210 -4.70 -2.46 17.91
CA ASP A 210 -5.45 -2.16 19.14
C ASP A 210 -6.10 -0.77 19.14
N ASN A 211 -5.58 0.19 18.37
CA ASN A 211 -6.12 1.54 18.27
C ASN A 211 -7.10 1.73 17.09
N ARG A 212 -7.07 0.86 16.10
CA ARG A 212 -7.87 0.96 14.88
C ARG A 212 -9.11 0.08 14.93
N TYR A 213 -8.99 -1.09 15.53
CA TYR A 213 -10.09 -2.02 15.66
C TYR A 213 -10.74 -1.90 17.04
N PRO A 214 -12.04 -1.53 17.13
CA PRO A 214 -12.80 -1.69 18.35
C PRO A 214 -12.85 -3.17 18.71
N ALA A 215 -12.11 -3.62 19.73
CA ALA A 215 -11.90 -5.03 20.04
C ALA A 215 -13.22 -5.83 20.13
N SER A 216 -14.24 -5.27 20.80
CA SER A 216 -15.55 -5.92 20.93
C SER A 216 -16.27 -6.09 19.58
N ALA A 217 -16.22 -5.09 18.69
CA ALA A 217 -16.86 -5.16 17.38
C ALA A 217 -16.11 -6.14 16.44
N PHE A 218 -14.78 -6.16 16.52
CA PHE A 218 -13.97 -7.10 15.77
C PHE A 218 -14.22 -8.56 16.21
N ASP A 219 -14.20 -8.83 17.51
CA ASP A 219 -14.47 -10.17 18.05
C ASP A 219 -15.90 -10.63 17.78
N ALA A 220 -16.88 -9.71 17.81
CA ALA A 220 -18.25 -10.00 17.41
C ALA A 220 -18.34 -10.37 15.92
N GLN A 221 -17.60 -9.69 15.04
CA GLN A 221 -17.55 -10.01 13.61
C GLN A 221 -16.89 -11.37 13.37
N VAL A 222 -15.78 -11.69 14.04
CA VAL A 222 -15.15 -13.01 13.99
C VAL A 222 -16.12 -14.11 14.43
N SER A 223 -16.82 -13.90 15.55
CA SER A 223 -17.82 -14.86 16.07
C SER A 223 -19.00 -15.05 15.12
N LYS A 224 -19.49 -13.98 14.48
CA LYS A 224 -20.53 -14.01 13.45
C LYS A 224 -20.12 -14.86 12.26
N ILE A 225 -18.89 -14.68 11.77
CA ILE A 225 -18.35 -15.45 10.64
C ILE A 225 -18.26 -16.93 11.02
N LEU A 226 -17.67 -17.23 12.19
CA LEU A 226 -17.53 -18.59 12.68
C LEU A 226 -18.85 -19.34 12.74
N ALA A 227 -19.90 -18.69 13.25
CA ALA A 227 -21.27 -19.24 13.32
C ALA A 227 -21.91 -19.40 11.94
N GLY A 228 -21.56 -18.53 10.98
CA GLY A 228 -22.12 -18.52 9.64
C GLY A 228 -21.51 -19.53 8.68
N ILE A 229 -20.23 -19.90 8.86
CA ILE A 229 -19.47 -20.78 7.94
C ILE A 229 -20.20 -22.05 7.54
N PRO A 230 -20.89 -22.80 8.43
CA PRO A 230 -21.56 -24.03 8.03
C PRO A 230 -22.70 -23.83 7.01
N ASN A 231 -23.36 -22.65 7.03
CA ASN A 231 -24.61 -22.43 6.30
C ASN A 231 -24.51 -21.35 5.21
N TRP A 232 -23.46 -20.54 5.18
CA TRP A 232 -23.31 -19.45 4.22
C TRP A 232 -22.67 -19.94 2.91
N PRO A 233 -23.03 -19.36 1.76
CA PRO A 233 -22.28 -19.58 0.53
C PRO A 233 -20.87 -19.03 0.64
N ASP A 234 -19.96 -19.54 -0.19
CA ASP A 234 -18.53 -19.16 -0.15
C ASP A 234 -18.32 -17.67 -0.36
N GLU A 235 -19.09 -17.07 -1.26
CA GLU A 235 -19.03 -15.64 -1.53
C GLU A 235 -19.32 -14.82 -0.27
N LYS A 236 -20.30 -15.23 0.52
CA LYS A 236 -20.65 -14.53 1.76
C LYS A 236 -19.56 -14.70 2.82
N ILE A 237 -18.99 -15.90 2.97
CA ILE A 237 -17.89 -16.14 3.91
C ILE A 237 -16.70 -15.24 3.55
N LEU A 238 -16.29 -15.22 2.29
CA LEU A 238 -15.16 -14.42 1.82
C LEU A 238 -15.42 -12.92 1.98
N MET A 239 -16.62 -12.45 1.71
CA MET A 239 -16.98 -11.04 1.90
C MET A 239 -17.03 -10.65 3.39
N GLU A 240 -17.56 -11.50 4.25
CA GLU A 240 -17.54 -11.22 5.70
C GLU A 240 -16.10 -11.26 6.27
N MET A 241 -15.19 -12.09 5.73
CA MET A 241 -13.75 -12.04 6.01
C MET A 241 -13.14 -10.72 5.49
N ARG A 242 -13.51 -10.29 4.27
CA ARG A 242 -13.13 -8.97 3.75
C ARG A 242 -13.61 -7.85 4.69
N ARG A 243 -14.78 -7.98 5.31
CA ARG A 243 -15.29 -7.01 6.29
C ARG A 243 -14.33 -6.80 7.45
N LEU A 244 -13.63 -7.85 7.92
CA LEU A 244 -12.59 -7.70 8.94
C LEU A 244 -11.45 -6.78 8.46
N MET A 245 -11.07 -6.87 7.19
CA MET A 245 -10.05 -5.99 6.60
C MET A 245 -10.55 -4.54 6.52
N VAL A 246 -11.77 -4.34 6.05
CA VAL A 246 -12.40 -3.00 5.93
C VAL A 246 -12.51 -2.29 7.29
N MET A 247 -12.67 -3.03 8.37
CA MET A 247 -12.73 -2.47 9.73
C MET A 247 -11.42 -1.77 10.15
N ALA A 248 -10.29 -2.03 9.48
CA ALA A 248 -9.03 -1.31 9.69
C ALA A 248 -9.15 0.18 9.37
N ASN A 249 -10.11 0.55 8.52
CA ASN A 249 -10.34 1.93 8.07
C ASN A 249 -9.06 2.56 7.47
N ASP A 250 -8.39 1.79 6.61
CA ASP A 250 -7.30 2.23 5.74
C ASP A 250 -7.48 1.64 4.32
N GLY A 251 -6.89 2.30 3.33
CA GLY A 251 -7.05 1.94 1.93
C GLY A 251 -6.16 0.77 1.48
N HIS A 252 -5.13 0.42 2.25
CA HIS A 252 -4.18 -0.62 1.87
C HIS A 252 -4.53 -1.99 2.43
N THR A 253 -5.12 -2.09 3.64
CA THR A 253 -5.55 -3.38 4.21
C THR A 253 -6.74 -3.94 3.45
N ASN A 254 -6.55 -5.01 2.68
CA ASN A 254 -7.55 -5.51 1.73
C ASN A 254 -7.47 -7.02 1.51
N LEU A 255 -8.63 -7.65 1.30
CA LEU A 255 -8.75 -9.02 0.82
C LEU A 255 -9.33 -8.99 -0.60
N TRP A 256 -8.58 -9.46 -1.59
CA TRP A 256 -8.98 -9.48 -3.00
C TRP A 256 -9.79 -10.73 -3.34
N ALA A 257 -10.81 -10.99 -2.54
CA ALA A 257 -11.73 -12.08 -2.80
C ALA A 257 -12.71 -11.71 -3.94
N LEU A 258 -13.09 -12.70 -4.73
CA LEU A 258 -14.11 -12.58 -5.78
C LEU A 258 -13.76 -11.58 -6.90
N MET A 259 -12.48 -11.31 -7.16
CA MET A 259 -12.05 -10.39 -8.23
C MET A 259 -12.52 -10.86 -9.61
N ASP A 260 -12.52 -12.18 -9.86
CA ASP A 260 -12.96 -12.87 -11.06
C ASP A 260 -14.45 -13.26 -11.02
N GLY A 261 -15.25 -12.54 -10.23
CA GLY A 261 -16.69 -12.81 -10.08
C GLY A 261 -17.53 -12.58 -11.34
N ASN A 262 -18.79 -13.02 -11.28
CA ASN A 262 -19.74 -12.80 -12.38
C ASN A 262 -19.99 -11.29 -12.61
N ARG A 263 -20.25 -10.92 -13.88
CA ARG A 263 -20.54 -9.53 -14.29
C ARG A 263 -21.65 -9.50 -15.35
N PRO A 264 -22.43 -8.40 -15.46
CA PRO A 264 -23.26 -8.11 -16.61
C PRO A 264 -22.42 -7.77 -17.83
N PRO A 265 -23.01 -7.61 -19.03
CA PRO A 265 -22.28 -7.29 -20.26
C PRO A 265 -21.90 -5.79 -20.38
N PHE A 266 -21.72 -5.09 -19.27
CA PHE A 266 -21.32 -3.68 -19.23
C PHE A 266 -20.55 -3.36 -17.95
N ASP A 267 -19.76 -2.27 -18.02
CA ASP A 267 -19.11 -1.65 -16.86
C ASP A 267 -19.68 -0.26 -16.63
N MET A 268 -19.52 0.25 -15.40
CA MET A 268 -19.96 1.59 -15.03
C MET A 268 -18.86 2.38 -14.35
N GLU A 269 -18.94 3.71 -14.49
CA GLU A 269 -17.97 4.66 -13.91
C GLU A 269 -18.72 5.86 -13.33
N MET A 270 -18.11 6.50 -12.33
CA MET A 270 -18.61 7.73 -11.73
C MET A 270 -18.09 8.96 -12.50
N PHE A 271 -18.99 9.83 -12.90
CA PHE A 271 -18.75 11.14 -13.50
C PHE A 271 -19.30 12.26 -12.62
N GLU A 272 -19.06 13.52 -12.97
CA GLU A 272 -19.59 14.67 -12.22
C GLU A 272 -21.13 14.64 -12.14
N ASP A 273 -21.78 14.20 -13.21
CA ASP A 273 -23.24 14.10 -13.34
C ASP A 273 -23.82 12.74 -12.92
N GLY A 274 -23.01 11.85 -12.30
CA GLY A 274 -23.44 10.59 -11.72
C GLY A 274 -22.78 9.34 -12.28
N VAL A 275 -23.38 8.17 -12.01
CA VAL A 275 -22.88 6.89 -12.49
C VAL A 275 -23.40 6.62 -13.90
N HIS A 276 -22.50 6.37 -14.85
CA HIS A 276 -22.85 6.06 -16.23
C HIS A 276 -22.24 4.73 -16.69
N VAL A 277 -22.86 4.11 -17.70
CA VAL A 277 -22.28 2.95 -18.38
C VAL A 277 -21.11 3.44 -19.24
N LEU A 278 -19.89 3.02 -18.88
CA LEU A 278 -18.67 3.41 -19.58
C LEU A 278 -18.33 2.44 -20.72
N GLY A 279 -18.46 1.15 -20.47
CA GLY A 279 -18.14 0.08 -21.42
C GLY A 279 -19.29 -0.89 -21.60
N ALA A 280 -19.39 -1.50 -22.78
CA ALA A 280 -20.38 -2.52 -23.07
C ALA A 280 -19.84 -3.58 -24.04
N LYS A 281 -20.31 -4.83 -23.93
CA LYS A 281 -20.04 -5.89 -24.90
C LYS A 281 -20.72 -5.60 -26.23
N PRO A 282 -20.21 -6.17 -27.35
CA PRO A 282 -20.93 -6.20 -28.62
C PRO A 282 -22.37 -6.70 -28.45
N GLY A 283 -23.34 -5.95 -29.00
CA GLY A 283 -24.78 -6.19 -28.86
C GLY A 283 -25.44 -5.45 -27.70
N PHE A 284 -24.66 -4.79 -26.85
CA PHE A 284 -25.15 -3.98 -25.72
C PHE A 284 -24.75 -2.50 -25.81
N GLU A 285 -24.25 -2.05 -26.97
CA GLU A 285 -23.76 -0.69 -27.21
C GLU A 285 -24.80 0.38 -26.90
N ARG A 286 -26.10 0.04 -27.00
CA ARG A 286 -27.22 0.93 -26.65
C ARG A 286 -27.21 1.40 -25.20
N LEU A 287 -26.47 0.69 -24.32
CA LEU A 287 -26.34 1.05 -22.92
C LEU A 287 -25.29 2.14 -22.69
N LEU A 288 -24.35 2.32 -23.63
CA LEU A 288 -23.27 3.29 -23.47
C LEU A 288 -23.80 4.70 -23.19
N GLY A 289 -23.29 5.31 -22.14
CA GLY A 289 -23.66 6.64 -21.70
C GLY A 289 -24.96 6.76 -20.93
N GLN A 290 -25.76 5.70 -20.84
CA GLN A 290 -26.95 5.78 -20.01
C GLN A 290 -26.55 5.97 -18.53
N SER A 291 -27.27 6.85 -17.85
CA SER A 291 -27.10 7.07 -16.41
C SER A 291 -27.74 5.92 -15.62
N VAL A 292 -27.02 5.36 -14.64
CA VAL A 292 -27.53 4.33 -13.74
C VAL A 292 -28.26 5.00 -12.58
N VAL A 293 -29.57 4.79 -12.47
CA VAL A 293 -30.40 5.41 -11.42
C VAL A 293 -30.79 4.46 -10.30
N ALA A 294 -30.79 3.14 -10.55
CA ALA A 294 -30.98 2.13 -9.52
C ALA A 294 -30.33 0.79 -9.91
N VAL A 295 -29.90 0.02 -8.91
CA VAL A 295 -29.41 -1.35 -9.03
C VAL A 295 -30.28 -2.26 -8.16
N ASN A 296 -30.90 -3.29 -8.75
CA ASN A 296 -31.88 -4.17 -8.07
C ASN A 296 -32.90 -3.39 -7.23
N ASP A 297 -33.48 -2.36 -7.85
CA ASP A 297 -34.46 -1.44 -7.25
C ASP A 297 -33.93 -0.60 -6.06
N ILE A 298 -32.63 -0.68 -5.76
CA ILE A 298 -31.95 0.18 -4.79
C ILE A 298 -31.54 1.46 -5.52
N PRO A 299 -32.06 2.65 -5.15
CA PRO A 299 -31.61 3.91 -5.74
C PRO A 299 -30.09 4.06 -5.69
N ILE A 300 -29.48 4.60 -6.74
CA ILE A 300 -28.02 4.61 -6.92
C ILE A 300 -27.29 5.20 -5.72
N LYS A 301 -27.82 6.25 -5.09
CA LYS A 301 -27.22 6.83 -3.88
C LYS A 301 -27.17 5.81 -2.73
N ASN A 302 -28.27 5.11 -2.47
CA ASN A 302 -28.35 4.11 -1.40
C ASN A 302 -27.49 2.87 -1.74
N PHE A 303 -27.39 2.52 -3.02
CA PHE A 303 -26.47 1.48 -3.48
C PHE A 303 -25.02 1.85 -3.18
N LEU A 304 -24.58 3.07 -3.49
CA LEU A 304 -23.23 3.55 -3.21
C LEU A 304 -22.93 3.58 -1.71
N ASP A 305 -23.90 3.98 -0.88
CA ASP A 305 -23.77 3.98 0.58
C ASP A 305 -23.58 2.55 1.13
N GLN A 306 -24.35 1.58 0.63
CA GLN A 306 -24.23 0.17 1.01
C GLN A 306 -22.92 -0.43 0.50
N PHE A 307 -22.59 -0.20 -0.76
CA PHE A 307 -21.39 -0.68 -1.43
C PHE A 307 -20.11 -0.18 -0.73
N GLY A 308 -20.08 1.10 -0.38
CA GLY A 308 -18.93 1.74 0.28
C GLY A 308 -18.57 1.15 1.65
N GLN A 309 -19.48 0.40 2.29
CA GLN A 309 -19.20 -0.31 3.54
C GLN A 309 -18.32 -1.56 3.37
N TRP A 310 -18.12 -2.03 2.14
CA TRP A 310 -17.32 -3.21 1.80
C TRP A 310 -16.01 -2.84 1.11
N VAL A 311 -15.70 -1.56 1.01
CA VAL A 311 -14.50 -1.04 0.33
C VAL A 311 -13.48 -0.57 1.36
N SER A 312 -12.27 -1.13 1.31
CA SER A 312 -11.11 -0.61 2.04
C SER A 312 -10.71 0.72 1.44
N LYS A 313 -10.60 1.77 2.26
CA LYS A 313 -10.39 3.14 1.80
C LYS A 313 -9.83 4.03 2.88
N ASP A 314 -9.07 5.04 2.50
CA ASP A 314 -8.62 6.13 3.38
C ASP A 314 -9.70 7.24 3.49
N ASN A 315 -10.50 7.40 2.42
CA ASN A 315 -11.53 8.42 2.31
C ASN A 315 -12.61 7.99 1.27
N GLU A 316 -13.60 8.84 1.07
CA GLU A 316 -14.76 8.58 0.21
C GLU A 316 -14.37 8.38 -1.27
N MET A 317 -13.24 8.97 -1.73
CA MET A 317 -12.73 8.78 -3.10
C MET A 317 -12.42 7.31 -3.40
N GLY A 318 -12.03 6.52 -2.37
CA GLY A 318 -11.83 5.09 -2.49
C GLY A 318 -13.11 4.34 -2.87
N THR A 319 -14.28 4.74 -2.35
CA THR A 319 -15.57 4.17 -2.76
C THR A 319 -15.87 4.48 -4.22
N ILE A 320 -15.68 5.73 -4.63
CA ILE A 320 -15.90 6.17 -6.01
C ILE A 320 -14.97 5.42 -6.98
N ASN A 321 -13.69 5.29 -6.62
CA ASN A 321 -12.74 4.52 -7.43
C ASN A 321 -13.15 3.03 -7.54
N ALA A 322 -13.66 2.43 -6.47
CA ALA A 322 -14.02 1.01 -6.44
C ALA A 322 -15.23 0.65 -7.34
N ILE A 323 -16.06 1.62 -7.70
CA ILE A 323 -17.22 1.40 -8.58
C ILE A 323 -16.80 0.81 -9.92
N SER A 324 -15.74 1.32 -10.55
CA SER A 324 -15.23 0.79 -11.82
C SER A 324 -14.79 -0.67 -11.74
N PHE A 325 -14.37 -1.15 -10.56
CA PHE A 325 -13.84 -2.49 -10.37
C PHE A 325 -14.88 -3.48 -9.85
N PHE A 326 -15.75 -3.06 -8.94
CA PHE A 326 -16.65 -3.93 -8.18
C PHE A 326 -18.12 -3.58 -8.34
N GLY A 327 -18.46 -2.40 -8.86
CA GLY A 327 -19.84 -1.93 -8.92
C GLY A 327 -20.76 -2.82 -9.77
N THR A 328 -20.18 -3.55 -10.74
CA THR A 328 -20.87 -4.55 -11.57
C THR A 328 -20.47 -6.01 -11.23
N ASN A 329 -19.58 -6.24 -10.26
CA ASN A 329 -19.20 -7.59 -9.86
C ASN A 329 -20.31 -8.22 -9.00
N THR A 330 -21.16 -9.02 -9.61
CA THR A 330 -22.33 -9.58 -8.93
C THR A 330 -21.98 -10.65 -7.89
N SER A 331 -20.84 -11.33 -8.01
CA SER A 331 -20.36 -12.24 -6.96
C SER A 331 -19.98 -11.46 -5.69
N PHE A 332 -19.33 -10.31 -5.85
CA PHE A 332 -19.02 -9.39 -4.76
C PHE A 332 -20.31 -8.84 -4.12
N LEU A 333 -21.21 -8.31 -4.94
CA LEU A 333 -22.46 -7.69 -4.47
C LEU A 333 -23.39 -8.71 -3.76
N PHE A 334 -23.46 -9.95 -4.26
CA PHE A 334 -24.18 -11.04 -3.64
C PHE A 334 -23.56 -11.46 -2.30
N GLY A 335 -22.25 -11.67 -2.28
CA GLY A 335 -21.52 -12.00 -1.05
C GLY A 335 -21.65 -10.90 0.02
N ALA A 336 -21.71 -9.64 -0.39
CA ALA A 336 -21.96 -8.48 0.46
C ALA A 336 -23.44 -8.37 0.93
N GLY A 337 -24.35 -9.15 0.34
CA GLY A 337 -25.79 -9.10 0.63
C GLY A 337 -26.51 -7.89 0.06
N ILE A 338 -25.90 -7.19 -0.92
CA ILE A 338 -26.50 -6.02 -1.58
C ILE A 338 -27.54 -6.46 -2.63
N ILE A 339 -27.27 -7.58 -3.31
CA ILE A 339 -28.18 -8.14 -4.32
C ILE A 339 -28.53 -9.60 -3.98
N PRO A 340 -29.69 -10.11 -4.41
CA PRO A 340 -30.17 -11.44 -4.03
C PRO A 340 -29.54 -12.60 -4.83
N SER A 341 -28.90 -12.34 -5.96
CA SER A 341 -28.32 -13.36 -6.84
C SER A 341 -27.06 -12.86 -7.52
N LYS A 342 -26.08 -13.74 -7.72
CA LYS A 342 -24.86 -13.43 -8.51
C LYS A 342 -25.04 -13.66 -10.00
N ASP A 343 -26.11 -14.37 -10.40
CA ASP A 343 -26.30 -14.80 -11.79
C ASP A 343 -27.15 -13.82 -12.61
N ASN A 344 -27.78 -12.86 -11.94
CA ASN A 344 -28.58 -11.83 -12.58
C ASN A 344 -28.40 -10.47 -11.89
N LEU A 345 -28.41 -9.41 -12.69
CA LEU A 345 -28.39 -8.02 -12.22
C LEU A 345 -29.48 -7.24 -12.93
N THR A 346 -30.36 -6.63 -12.16
CA THR A 346 -31.38 -5.72 -12.69
C THR A 346 -30.91 -4.26 -12.49
N VAL A 347 -30.94 -3.47 -13.55
CA VAL A 347 -30.52 -2.07 -13.49
C VAL A 347 -31.60 -1.20 -14.12
N THR A 348 -31.87 -0.09 -13.47
CA THR A 348 -32.69 0.98 -14.04
C THR A 348 -31.76 2.06 -14.59
N PHE A 349 -31.88 2.32 -15.88
CA PHE A 349 -31.15 3.34 -16.60
C PHE A 349 -32.01 4.53 -16.88
N ARG A 350 -31.36 5.69 -17.10
CA ARG A 350 -31.98 6.89 -17.66
C ARG A 350 -31.20 7.30 -18.91
N ALA A 351 -31.91 7.38 -20.03
CA ALA A 351 -31.37 7.84 -21.30
C ALA A 351 -31.22 9.39 -21.32
N ALA A 352 -30.51 9.91 -22.33
CA ALA A 352 -30.30 11.37 -22.47
C ALA A 352 -31.59 12.18 -22.65
N ASP A 353 -32.63 11.57 -23.20
CA ASP A 353 -33.97 12.20 -23.34
C ASP A 353 -34.79 12.18 -22.03
N GLY A 354 -34.23 11.65 -20.94
CA GLY A 354 -34.87 11.54 -19.63
C GLY A 354 -35.74 10.30 -19.44
N THR A 355 -35.94 9.47 -20.47
CA THR A 355 -36.71 8.23 -20.34
C THR A 355 -35.97 7.22 -19.47
N THR A 356 -36.73 6.45 -18.67
CA THR A 356 -36.16 5.41 -17.83
C THR A 356 -36.52 4.03 -18.36
N ASN A 357 -35.55 3.13 -18.35
CA ASN A 357 -35.72 1.74 -18.73
C ASN A 357 -35.14 0.82 -17.63
N ARG A 358 -35.91 -0.21 -17.25
CA ARG A 358 -35.49 -1.22 -16.27
C ARG A 358 -35.21 -2.53 -17.01
N GLU A 359 -34.00 -3.05 -16.88
CA GLU A 359 -33.56 -4.23 -17.61
C GLU A 359 -32.79 -5.20 -16.71
N SER A 360 -32.95 -6.51 -16.94
CA SER A 360 -32.24 -7.57 -16.23
C SER A 360 -31.25 -8.27 -17.14
N PHE A 361 -30.05 -8.48 -16.63
CA PHE A 361 -28.92 -9.07 -17.36
C PHE A 361 -28.47 -10.38 -16.72
N ALA A 362 -28.25 -11.40 -17.53
CA ALA A 362 -27.54 -12.60 -17.10
C ALA A 362 -26.06 -12.25 -16.85
N CYS A 363 -25.56 -12.66 -15.69
CA CYS A 363 -24.20 -12.37 -15.23
C CYS A 363 -23.36 -13.64 -15.22
N ASN A 364 -22.14 -13.56 -15.75
CA ASN A 364 -21.20 -14.67 -15.76
C ASN A 364 -19.76 -14.17 -15.86
N LYS A 365 -18.79 -15.06 -15.62
CA LYS A 365 -17.34 -14.72 -15.65
C LYS A 365 -16.85 -14.35 -17.05
N SER A 366 -17.47 -14.86 -18.12
CA SER A 366 -17.04 -14.57 -19.49
C SER A 366 -17.37 -13.14 -19.94
N ASN A 367 -18.22 -12.43 -19.21
CA ASN A 367 -18.53 -11.04 -19.47
C ASN A 367 -17.37 -10.07 -19.13
N GLN A 368 -16.40 -10.50 -18.32
CA GLN A 368 -15.23 -9.67 -17.97
C GLN A 368 -14.32 -9.38 -19.17
N ALA A 369 -14.13 -10.37 -20.06
CA ALA A 369 -13.02 -10.37 -21.03
C ALA A 369 -13.24 -9.52 -22.28
N SER A 370 -14.37 -8.85 -22.46
CA SER A 370 -14.70 -8.25 -23.76
C SER A 370 -15.61 -7.04 -23.70
N VAL A 371 -15.60 -6.29 -22.59
CA VAL A 371 -16.27 -5.01 -22.54
C VAL A 371 -15.48 -4.01 -23.38
N SER A 372 -16.10 -3.51 -24.44
CA SER A 372 -15.51 -2.49 -25.30
C SER A 372 -15.77 -1.10 -24.71
N PRO A 373 -14.73 -0.34 -24.36
CA PRO A 373 -14.93 1.04 -23.94
C PRO A 373 -15.44 1.86 -25.12
N ILE A 374 -16.12 2.95 -24.81
CA ILE A 374 -16.40 3.98 -25.82
C ILE A 374 -15.07 4.36 -26.47
N LYS A 375 -15.04 4.49 -27.79
CA LYS A 375 -13.90 5.07 -28.50
C LYS A 375 -13.82 6.54 -28.17
N VAL A 376 -13.31 6.85 -27.00
CA VAL A 376 -12.98 8.21 -26.62
C VAL A 376 -11.95 8.70 -27.63
N SER A 377 -12.18 9.88 -28.16
CA SER A 377 -11.31 10.45 -29.18
C SER A 377 -9.87 10.49 -28.65
N SER A 378 -8.91 10.24 -29.54
CA SER A 378 -7.45 10.32 -29.26
C SER A 378 -6.99 11.69 -28.72
N LYS A 379 -7.93 12.62 -28.48
CA LYS A 379 -7.70 13.98 -27.99
C LYS A 379 -7.48 14.05 -26.49
N ILE A 380 -7.94 13.06 -25.70
CA ILE A 380 -7.75 13.06 -24.26
C ILE A 380 -6.34 12.55 -23.93
N LEU A 381 -5.45 13.43 -23.50
CA LEU A 381 -4.04 13.14 -23.28
C LEU A 381 -3.81 12.02 -22.27
N TRP A 382 -4.48 12.07 -21.12
CA TRP A 382 -4.26 11.10 -20.04
C TRP A 382 -4.65 9.66 -20.38
N LEU A 383 -5.47 9.44 -21.42
CA LEU A 383 -5.79 8.11 -21.94
C LEU A 383 -4.82 7.61 -22.99
N LYS A 384 -3.99 8.49 -23.56
CA LYS A 384 -3.13 8.18 -24.73
C LYS A 384 -2.10 7.10 -24.46
N LYS A 385 -1.44 7.14 -23.29
CA LYS A 385 -0.38 6.20 -22.89
C LYS A 385 -0.58 5.74 -21.42
N ALA A 386 -1.79 5.34 -21.06
CA ALA A 386 -2.17 5.00 -19.69
C ALA A 386 -1.36 3.85 -19.06
N ARG A 387 -0.72 2.98 -19.88
CA ARG A 387 0.11 1.87 -19.41
C ARG A 387 1.61 2.20 -19.33
N VAL A 388 2.04 3.35 -19.83
CA VAL A 388 3.44 3.80 -19.74
C VAL A 388 3.62 4.47 -18.38
N PRO A 389 4.56 4.04 -17.53
CA PRO A 389 4.72 4.59 -16.19
C PRO A 389 4.89 6.12 -16.14
N TYR A 390 5.64 6.71 -17.10
CA TYR A 390 5.75 8.16 -17.26
C TYR A 390 6.16 8.55 -18.68
N TRP A 391 5.65 9.68 -19.12
CA TRP A 391 5.94 10.28 -20.44
C TRP A 391 5.55 11.75 -20.47
N ALA A 392 6.11 12.52 -21.38
CA ALA A 392 5.79 13.94 -21.55
C ALA A 392 5.69 14.33 -23.02
N GLU A 393 4.89 15.36 -23.31
CA GLU A 393 4.80 16.02 -24.61
C GLU A 393 4.26 17.46 -24.47
N MET A 394 4.58 18.30 -25.43
CA MET A 394 3.98 19.63 -25.52
C MET A 394 2.51 19.54 -25.94
N ILE A 395 1.64 20.30 -25.27
CA ILE A 395 0.24 20.44 -25.73
C ILE A 395 0.26 21.29 -27.01
N PRO A 396 -0.28 20.78 -28.14
CA PRO A 396 -0.24 21.48 -29.42
C PRO A 396 -0.80 22.91 -29.33
N ASN A 397 -0.13 23.86 -30.02
CA ASN A 397 -0.48 25.28 -30.08
C ASN A 397 -0.50 26.00 -28.73
N THR A 398 0.22 25.48 -27.74
CA THR A 398 0.39 26.12 -26.42
C THR A 398 1.87 26.10 -26.00
N LYS A 399 2.22 26.86 -24.95
CA LYS A 399 3.50 26.78 -24.26
C LYS A 399 3.44 25.90 -23.00
N THR A 400 2.57 24.90 -23.00
CA THR A 400 2.33 24.03 -21.85
C THR A 400 2.90 22.65 -22.09
N LEU A 401 3.81 22.22 -21.21
CA LEU A 401 4.35 20.88 -21.19
C LEU A 401 3.43 19.99 -20.32
N PHE A 402 2.98 18.87 -20.90
CA PHE A 402 2.19 17.86 -20.20
C PHE A 402 3.08 16.67 -19.83
N PHE A 403 3.11 16.35 -18.56
CA PHE A 403 3.84 15.22 -18.00
C PHE A 403 2.83 14.27 -17.33
N GLN A 404 2.63 13.09 -17.92
CA GLN A 404 1.85 12.02 -17.33
C GLN A 404 2.73 11.14 -16.45
N TYR A 405 2.39 11.02 -15.16
CA TYR A 405 3.09 10.18 -14.21
C TYR A 405 2.14 9.10 -13.68
N ASN A 406 2.09 7.93 -14.32
CA ASN A 406 1.10 6.87 -14.06
C ASN A 406 1.52 5.91 -12.94
N THR A 407 2.82 5.78 -12.66
CA THR A 407 3.34 4.88 -11.63
C THR A 407 4.62 5.43 -11.03
N ILE A 408 4.71 5.45 -9.71
CA ILE A 408 5.93 5.87 -8.99
C ILE A 408 6.97 4.74 -9.08
N THR A 409 7.79 4.78 -10.11
CA THR A 409 8.84 3.78 -10.35
C THR A 409 10.06 4.43 -11.00
N SER A 410 11.20 3.73 -10.94
CA SER A 410 12.41 4.04 -11.73
C SER A 410 12.78 2.87 -12.65
N GLU A 411 11.92 1.86 -12.75
CA GLU A 411 12.16 0.62 -13.51
C GLU A 411 11.69 0.78 -14.95
N GLN A 412 12.41 1.60 -15.73
CA GLN A 412 12.22 1.75 -17.17
C GLN A 412 13.57 1.83 -17.89
N ALA A 413 13.53 1.75 -19.23
CA ALA A 413 14.70 1.98 -20.09
C ALA A 413 15.32 3.36 -19.83
N GLU A 414 14.51 4.37 -19.53
CA GLU A 414 14.94 5.67 -19.05
C GLU A 414 14.55 5.83 -17.57
N PRO A 415 15.51 5.77 -16.62
CA PRO A 415 15.25 6.00 -15.21
C PRO A 415 14.63 7.37 -14.93
N ILE A 416 13.76 7.48 -13.91
CA ILE A 416 13.03 8.71 -13.59
C ILE A 416 13.94 9.91 -13.33
N ASP A 417 15.13 9.69 -12.79
CA ASP A 417 16.12 10.76 -12.55
C ASP A 417 16.58 11.38 -13.88
N LYS A 418 16.93 10.55 -14.86
CA LYS A 418 17.31 10.99 -16.21
C LYS A 418 16.11 11.61 -16.95
N PHE A 419 14.93 11.00 -16.79
CA PHE A 419 13.70 11.55 -17.35
C PHE A 419 13.40 12.95 -16.83
N ALA A 420 13.61 13.21 -15.52
CA ALA A 420 13.41 14.53 -14.93
C ALA A 420 14.33 15.60 -15.56
N ASP A 421 15.60 15.27 -15.83
CA ASP A 421 16.52 16.17 -16.50
C ASP A 421 16.11 16.42 -17.96
N ASN A 422 15.70 15.38 -18.68
CA ASN A 422 15.20 15.48 -20.06
C ASN A 422 13.87 16.23 -20.14
N LEU A 423 13.01 16.13 -19.11
CA LEU A 423 11.75 16.88 -19.01
C LEU A 423 12.03 18.39 -18.96
N MET A 424 13.00 18.83 -18.17
CA MET A 424 13.40 20.24 -18.13
C MET A 424 14.02 20.71 -19.44
N LYS A 425 14.87 19.87 -20.05
CA LYS A 425 15.43 20.17 -21.38
C LYS A 425 14.34 20.31 -22.44
N LEU A 426 13.36 19.37 -22.47
CA LEU A 426 12.21 19.46 -23.37
C LEU A 426 11.43 20.76 -23.18
N ALA A 427 11.24 21.19 -21.91
CA ALA A 427 10.58 22.44 -21.58
C ALA A 427 11.36 23.66 -22.10
N ASP A 428 12.68 23.66 -21.97
CA ASP A 428 13.53 24.78 -22.41
C ASP A 428 13.61 24.86 -23.94
N ASP A 429 13.83 23.71 -24.59
CA ASP A 429 13.91 23.62 -26.07
C ASP A 429 12.60 24.11 -26.74
N ASN A 430 11.45 23.99 -26.06
CA ASN A 430 10.14 24.42 -26.58
C ASN A 430 9.60 25.69 -25.92
N HIS A 431 10.42 26.40 -25.15
CA HIS A 431 10.04 27.63 -24.45
C HIS A 431 8.74 27.48 -23.65
N ALA A 432 8.56 26.33 -22.97
CA ALA A 432 7.41 26.10 -22.13
C ALA A 432 7.41 27.05 -20.94
N ASP A 433 6.24 27.63 -20.65
CA ASP A 433 6.00 28.53 -19.52
C ASP A 433 5.12 27.89 -18.43
N ARG A 434 4.48 26.74 -18.75
CA ARG A 434 3.68 25.93 -17.82
C ARG A 434 4.08 24.45 -17.87
N LEU A 435 3.99 23.81 -16.71
CA LEU A 435 4.13 22.37 -16.56
C LEU A 435 2.89 21.80 -15.87
N ILE A 436 2.28 20.80 -16.48
CA ILE A 436 1.21 19.98 -15.90
C ILE A 436 1.81 18.63 -15.52
N ILE A 437 1.59 18.20 -14.29
CA ILE A 437 1.88 16.85 -13.82
C ILE A 437 0.56 16.13 -13.59
N ASP A 438 0.27 15.08 -14.36
CA ASP A 438 -0.99 14.33 -14.26
C ASP A 438 -0.80 13.03 -13.47
N LEU A 439 -1.48 12.93 -12.33
CA LEU A 439 -1.45 11.79 -11.41
C LEU A 439 -2.76 10.98 -11.43
N ARG A 440 -3.71 11.26 -12.33
CA ARG A 440 -5.04 10.62 -12.30
C ARG A 440 -5.03 9.11 -12.42
N HIS A 441 -4.01 8.50 -13.03
CA HIS A 441 -3.83 7.04 -13.09
C HIS A 441 -2.94 6.47 -11.98
N ASN A 442 -2.31 7.32 -11.18
CA ASN A 442 -1.21 6.91 -10.32
C ASN A 442 -1.69 6.33 -8.99
N GLY A 443 -1.75 4.99 -8.91
CA GLY A 443 -2.06 4.26 -7.66
C GLY A 443 -0.87 4.10 -6.71
N GLY A 444 0.31 4.67 -7.01
CA GLY A 444 1.47 4.57 -6.15
C GLY A 444 2.66 3.84 -6.76
N GLY A 445 3.42 3.14 -5.94
CA GLY A 445 4.65 2.42 -6.28
C GLY A 445 5.75 2.62 -5.24
N ASN A 446 7.00 2.84 -5.68
CA ASN A 446 8.15 3.02 -4.78
C ASN A 446 8.42 4.50 -4.48
N ASN A 447 8.04 4.97 -3.30
CA ASN A 447 8.23 6.36 -2.86
C ASN A 447 9.68 6.83 -2.70
N GLN A 448 10.67 5.97 -2.90
CA GLN A 448 12.08 6.36 -2.93
C GLN A 448 12.51 6.85 -4.33
N SER A 449 11.74 6.54 -5.38
CA SER A 449 12.14 6.78 -6.77
C SER A 449 12.09 8.25 -7.17
N TYR A 450 11.16 9.05 -6.68
CA TYR A 450 10.88 10.40 -7.20
C TYR A 450 11.72 11.54 -6.60
N ARG A 451 12.70 11.24 -5.76
CA ARG A 451 13.45 12.28 -5.01
C ARG A 451 14.21 13.27 -5.91
N HIS A 452 14.78 12.80 -7.01
CA HIS A 452 15.47 13.67 -7.96
C HIS A 452 14.46 14.54 -8.73
N LEU A 453 13.38 13.95 -9.23
CA LEU A 453 12.29 14.67 -9.87
C LEU A 453 11.76 15.81 -8.98
N LEU A 454 11.45 15.53 -7.70
CA LEU A 454 10.98 16.55 -6.77
C LEU A 454 11.98 17.71 -6.62
N ARG A 455 13.27 17.40 -6.45
CA ARG A 455 14.31 18.45 -6.36
C ARG A 455 14.42 19.27 -7.65
N THR A 456 14.25 18.63 -8.80
CA THR A 456 14.23 19.28 -10.11
C THR A 456 13.05 20.23 -10.22
N LEU A 457 11.85 19.82 -9.79
CA LEU A 457 10.64 20.66 -9.75
C LEU A 457 10.83 21.89 -8.84
N VAL A 458 11.31 21.68 -7.61
CA VAL A 458 11.55 22.76 -6.63
C VAL A 458 12.52 23.83 -7.17
N ARG A 459 13.49 23.44 -7.99
CA ARG A 459 14.51 24.34 -8.57
C ARG A 459 14.13 24.90 -9.93
N SER A 460 13.06 24.39 -10.54
CA SER A 460 12.66 24.75 -11.90
C SER A 460 12.02 26.14 -11.97
N LYS A 461 12.02 26.72 -13.17
CA LYS A 461 11.28 27.94 -13.49
C LYS A 461 9.76 27.80 -13.32
N PHE A 462 9.28 26.55 -13.21
CA PHE A 462 7.85 26.27 -13.01
C PHE A 462 7.42 26.38 -11.54
N ASN A 463 8.35 26.42 -10.58
CA ASN A 463 8.02 26.60 -9.17
C ASN A 463 7.65 28.04 -8.85
N GLU A 464 6.63 28.54 -9.55
CA GLU A 464 5.99 29.82 -9.37
C GLU A 464 4.47 29.66 -9.52
N SER A 465 3.70 30.48 -8.83
CA SER A 465 2.24 30.46 -8.89
C SER A 465 1.72 30.63 -10.33
N GLY A 466 0.85 29.73 -10.76
CA GLY A 466 0.28 29.73 -12.11
C GLY A 466 1.15 29.10 -13.20
N ARG A 467 2.31 28.51 -12.84
CA ARG A 467 3.20 27.83 -13.78
C ARG A 467 3.27 26.31 -13.59
N LEU A 468 3.14 25.84 -12.37
CA LEU A 468 3.13 24.40 -12.03
C LEU A 468 1.72 23.98 -11.63
N PHE A 469 1.20 22.95 -12.29
CA PHE A 469 -0.10 22.38 -11.99
C PHE A 469 0.02 20.88 -11.77
N VAL A 470 -0.75 20.36 -10.81
CA VAL A 470 -0.88 18.93 -10.55
C VAL A 470 -2.33 18.52 -10.75
N ILE A 471 -2.58 17.67 -11.74
CA ILE A 471 -3.91 17.07 -11.89
C ILE A 471 -3.95 15.82 -11.02
N ALA A 472 -4.77 15.84 -9.99
CA ALA A 472 -4.99 14.73 -9.06
C ALA A 472 -6.41 14.17 -9.19
N GLY A 473 -6.65 13.01 -8.57
CA GLY A 473 -7.97 12.42 -8.53
C GLY A 473 -8.06 11.19 -7.63
N ARG A 474 -9.21 10.53 -7.69
CA ARG A 474 -9.59 9.37 -6.86
C ARG A 474 -8.60 8.20 -6.86
N ARG A 475 -7.75 8.09 -7.89
CA ARG A 475 -6.70 7.06 -7.99
C ARG A 475 -5.32 7.54 -7.54
N THR A 476 -5.15 8.84 -7.24
CA THR A 476 -3.90 9.35 -6.68
C THR A 476 -3.76 8.81 -5.25
N PHE A 477 -2.95 7.75 -5.10
CA PHE A 477 -2.96 6.91 -3.90
C PHE A 477 -1.54 6.47 -3.51
N SER A 478 -1.30 6.06 -2.27
CA SER A 478 -0.05 5.46 -1.80
C SER A 478 1.18 6.32 -2.09
N ALA A 479 2.22 5.80 -2.79
CA ALA A 479 3.41 6.58 -3.13
C ALA A 479 3.12 7.80 -4.01
N ALA A 480 2.02 7.80 -4.81
CA ALA A 480 1.59 8.99 -5.53
C ALA A 480 1.03 10.06 -4.60
N GLN A 481 0.34 9.65 -3.52
CA GLN A 481 -0.06 10.57 -2.44
C GLN A 481 1.17 11.15 -1.74
N CYS A 482 2.20 10.33 -1.47
CA CYS A 482 3.46 10.84 -0.92
C CYS A 482 4.08 11.92 -1.83
N PHE A 483 4.13 11.66 -3.13
CA PHE A 483 4.65 12.62 -4.12
C PHE A 483 3.78 13.89 -4.17
N ALA A 484 2.46 13.75 -4.25
CA ALA A 484 1.54 14.89 -4.25
C ALA A 484 1.70 15.76 -2.98
N THR A 485 1.80 15.14 -1.80
CA THR A 485 2.02 15.83 -0.53
C THR A 485 3.38 16.55 -0.49
N ASP A 486 4.43 15.92 -1.02
CA ASP A 486 5.76 16.54 -1.09
C ASP A 486 5.78 17.72 -2.07
N VAL A 487 5.07 17.63 -3.21
CA VAL A 487 4.91 18.74 -4.17
C VAL A 487 4.11 19.89 -3.55
N GLU A 488 2.95 19.61 -2.94
CA GLU A 488 2.12 20.60 -2.24
C GLU A 488 2.94 21.39 -1.20
N ARG A 489 3.81 20.70 -0.46
CA ARG A 489 4.59 21.32 0.63
C ARG A 489 5.84 22.07 0.21
N GLN A 490 6.40 21.77 -0.95
CA GLN A 490 7.72 22.25 -1.35
C GLN A 490 7.69 23.11 -2.62
N THR A 491 6.51 23.30 -3.23
CA THR A 491 6.33 24.09 -4.44
C THR A 491 5.07 24.94 -4.37
N ASP A 492 4.95 25.91 -5.32
CA ASP A 492 3.75 26.74 -5.51
C ASP A 492 2.77 26.09 -6.51
N ALA A 493 2.75 24.76 -6.60
CA ALA A 493 1.86 24.03 -7.51
C ALA A 493 0.39 24.24 -7.16
N ILE A 494 -0.43 24.40 -8.19
CA ILE A 494 -1.91 24.48 -8.09
C ILE A 494 -2.47 23.08 -8.41
N PHE A 495 -3.24 22.52 -7.49
CA PHE A 495 -3.91 21.25 -7.70
C PHE A 495 -5.24 21.44 -8.45
N VAL A 496 -5.50 20.54 -9.42
CA VAL A 496 -6.67 20.60 -10.30
C VAL A 496 -7.26 19.20 -10.39
N GLY A 497 -8.58 19.10 -10.56
CA GLY A 497 -9.28 17.84 -10.76
C GLY A 497 -10.15 17.42 -9.60
N GLU A 498 -9.92 16.24 -9.03
CA GLU A 498 -10.68 15.68 -7.90
C GLU A 498 -9.81 15.59 -6.65
N PRO A 499 -10.42 15.46 -5.45
CA PRO A 499 -9.67 15.09 -4.24
C PRO A 499 -8.88 13.80 -4.43
N THR A 500 -7.71 13.70 -3.77
CA THR A 500 -6.88 12.51 -3.84
C THR A 500 -7.51 11.32 -3.10
N GLY A 501 -7.19 10.08 -3.54
CA GLY A 501 -7.71 8.84 -2.98
C GLY A 501 -7.11 8.44 -1.63
N SER A 502 -6.10 9.18 -1.13
CA SER A 502 -5.46 8.94 0.17
C SER A 502 -5.29 10.25 0.95
N SER A 503 -5.01 10.12 2.24
CA SER A 503 -4.70 11.26 3.13
C SER A 503 -3.21 11.65 3.01
N PRO A 504 -2.81 12.90 3.31
CA PRO A 504 -1.40 13.29 3.36
C PRO A 504 -0.56 12.44 4.33
N ASN A 505 -1.17 11.99 5.42
CA ASN A 505 -0.61 11.01 6.35
C ASN A 505 -1.54 9.79 6.39
N PHE A 506 -1.03 8.61 6.11
CA PHE A 506 -1.86 7.41 5.97
C PHE A 506 -1.16 6.15 6.50
N ILE A 507 -1.96 5.12 6.82
CA ILE A 507 -1.47 3.77 7.08
C ILE A 507 -1.32 3.08 5.73
N GLY A 508 -0.15 2.54 5.47
CA GLY A 508 0.18 1.93 4.19
C GLY A 508 1.22 0.85 4.31
N GLU A 509 1.95 0.63 3.21
CA GLU A 509 2.72 -0.57 2.95
C GLU A 509 1.79 -1.78 2.79
N ALA A 510 2.29 -2.86 2.22
CA ALA A 510 1.47 -4.02 1.94
C ALA A 510 2.23 -5.30 2.27
N VAL A 511 1.88 -5.92 3.39
CA VAL A 511 2.34 -7.28 3.70
C VAL A 511 1.39 -8.26 3.05
N PRO A 512 1.84 -9.01 2.02
CA PRO A 512 1.00 -9.98 1.34
C PRO A 512 0.58 -11.10 2.29
N ILE A 513 -0.66 -11.54 2.17
CA ILE A 513 -1.17 -12.75 2.82
C ILE A 513 -1.95 -13.58 1.80
N THR A 514 -1.94 -14.90 2.00
CA THR A 514 -2.78 -15.83 1.27
C THR A 514 -3.51 -16.72 2.26
N LEU A 515 -4.84 -16.73 2.20
CA LEU A 515 -5.64 -17.59 3.07
C LEU A 515 -5.33 -19.07 2.76
N PRO A 516 -5.02 -19.90 3.78
CA PRO A 516 -4.46 -21.24 3.54
C PRO A 516 -5.38 -22.20 2.80
N TYR A 517 -6.71 -22.13 3.00
CA TYR A 517 -7.71 -23.02 2.39
C TYR A 517 -8.27 -22.44 1.10
N SER A 518 -8.91 -21.29 1.14
CA SER A 518 -9.58 -20.66 -0.01
C SER A 518 -8.61 -20.10 -1.04
N LYS A 519 -7.33 -19.92 -0.68
CA LYS A 519 -6.31 -19.27 -1.52
C LYS A 519 -6.63 -17.81 -1.85
N ALA A 520 -7.59 -17.20 -1.18
CA ALA A 520 -7.87 -15.78 -1.35
C ALA A 520 -6.66 -14.95 -0.91
N MET A 521 -6.21 -14.07 -1.79
CA MET A 521 -5.06 -13.20 -1.56
C MET A 521 -5.49 -11.89 -0.93
N GLY A 522 -4.63 -11.30 -0.12
CA GLY A 522 -4.84 -10.00 0.48
C GLY A 522 -3.53 -9.35 0.91
N VAL A 523 -3.66 -8.18 1.50
CA VAL A 523 -2.54 -7.41 2.06
C VAL A 523 -2.97 -6.77 3.37
N ILE A 524 -2.04 -6.65 4.31
CA ILE A 524 -2.24 -5.98 5.60
C ILE A 524 -1.21 -4.86 5.72
N SER A 525 -1.67 -3.67 6.05
CA SER A 525 -0.83 -2.48 6.23
C SER A 525 -0.10 -2.51 7.56
N ASP A 526 1.20 -2.29 7.56
CA ASP A 526 2.01 -2.38 8.78
C ASP A 526 2.89 -1.15 9.08
N LEU A 527 2.78 -0.09 8.27
CA LEU A 527 3.52 1.17 8.45
C LEU A 527 2.60 2.39 8.43
N TYR A 528 3.04 3.44 9.09
CA TYR A 528 2.45 4.78 8.98
C TYR A 528 3.36 5.69 8.15
N TRP A 529 2.82 6.21 7.08
CA TRP A 529 3.50 7.16 6.21
C TRP A 529 3.12 8.59 6.61
N GLN A 530 4.01 9.26 7.31
CA GLN A 530 3.86 10.66 7.65
C GLN A 530 4.60 11.51 6.62
N ARG A 531 3.88 12.07 5.64
CA ARG A 531 4.41 13.00 4.63
C ARG A 531 3.98 14.44 4.88
N GLY A 532 2.77 14.65 5.35
CA GLY A 532 2.30 15.91 5.88
C GLY A 532 2.91 16.25 7.23
N GLN A 533 2.53 17.38 7.81
CA GLN A 533 2.84 17.69 9.21
C GLN A 533 2.16 16.66 10.12
N SER A 534 2.71 16.46 11.33
CA SER A 534 2.13 15.48 12.28
C SER A 534 0.69 15.79 12.70
N PHE A 535 0.27 17.04 12.56
CA PHE A 535 -1.07 17.56 12.84
C PHE A 535 -1.93 17.73 11.58
N ASP A 536 -1.49 17.22 10.41
CA ASP A 536 -2.30 17.22 9.18
C ASP A 536 -3.25 16.02 9.21
N PHE A 537 -4.52 16.29 9.53
CA PHE A 537 -5.60 15.31 9.60
C PHE A 537 -6.57 15.39 8.41
N ARG A 538 -6.17 16.06 7.32
CA ARG A 538 -6.98 16.11 6.10
C ARG A 538 -7.21 14.70 5.55
N LYS A 539 -8.40 14.47 5.03
CA LYS A 539 -8.76 13.19 4.40
C LYS A 539 -8.11 13.01 3.03
N TRP A 540 -7.80 14.12 2.35
CA TRP A 540 -7.24 14.19 1.00
C TRP A 540 -6.51 15.52 0.78
N ILE A 541 -5.79 15.64 -0.32
CA ILE A 541 -5.45 16.94 -0.89
C ILE A 541 -6.65 17.36 -1.75
N SER A 542 -7.28 18.47 -1.37
CA SER A 542 -8.37 19.05 -2.14
C SER A 542 -7.79 19.90 -3.29
N PRO A 543 -8.27 19.76 -4.52
CA PRO A 543 -7.81 20.64 -5.59
C PRO A 543 -8.30 22.08 -5.36
N GLU A 544 -7.46 23.07 -5.71
CA GLU A 544 -7.85 24.48 -5.76
C GLU A 544 -8.84 24.73 -6.90
N ILE A 545 -8.76 23.92 -7.98
CA ILE A 545 -9.64 24.00 -9.13
C ILE A 545 -10.32 22.64 -9.29
N HIS A 546 -11.57 22.55 -8.88
CA HIS A 546 -12.36 21.35 -9.12
C HIS A 546 -12.69 21.22 -10.61
N ALA A 547 -12.36 20.09 -11.22
CA ALA A 547 -12.51 19.87 -12.66
C ALA A 547 -12.68 18.38 -12.98
N MET A 548 -13.84 17.85 -12.67
CA MET A 548 -14.27 16.52 -13.06
C MET A 548 -15.07 16.59 -14.36
N ASN A 549 -14.94 15.60 -15.22
CA ASN A 549 -15.74 15.51 -16.44
C ASN A 549 -17.15 15.01 -16.13
N THR A 550 -18.15 15.60 -16.79
CA THR A 550 -19.43 14.93 -17.03
C THR A 550 -19.22 13.79 -18.04
N TYR A 551 -20.20 12.88 -18.13
CA TYR A 551 -20.13 11.82 -19.14
C TYR A 551 -20.05 12.40 -20.57
N GLU A 552 -20.85 13.42 -20.90
CA GLU A 552 -20.88 14.04 -22.23
C GLU A 552 -19.52 14.67 -22.60
N GLU A 553 -18.90 15.39 -21.67
CA GLU A 553 -17.56 15.97 -21.89
C GLU A 553 -16.53 14.91 -22.15
N TYR A 554 -16.54 13.82 -21.36
CA TYR A 554 -15.66 12.68 -21.58
C TYR A 554 -15.91 12.03 -22.95
N ALA A 555 -17.16 11.73 -23.30
CA ALA A 555 -17.53 11.08 -24.55
C ALA A 555 -17.19 11.93 -25.80
N THR A 556 -17.20 13.28 -25.66
CA THR A 556 -16.81 14.20 -26.73
C THR A 556 -15.31 14.49 -26.78
N GLY A 557 -14.53 13.91 -25.87
CA GLY A 557 -13.07 14.02 -25.86
C GLY A 557 -12.53 15.31 -25.25
N LYS A 558 -13.30 15.95 -24.34
CA LYS A 558 -12.82 17.05 -23.53
C LYS A 558 -12.06 16.55 -22.32
N ASP A 559 -11.13 17.34 -21.83
CA ASP A 559 -10.45 17.15 -20.55
C ASP A 559 -10.59 18.43 -19.73
N MET A 560 -11.58 18.45 -18.84
CA MET A 560 -11.94 19.64 -18.10
C MET A 560 -10.80 20.14 -17.19
N ALA A 561 -9.97 19.23 -16.68
CA ALA A 561 -8.81 19.61 -15.87
C ALA A 561 -7.75 20.34 -16.73
N VAL A 562 -7.42 19.79 -17.90
CA VAL A 562 -6.47 20.44 -18.84
C VAL A 562 -7.06 21.75 -19.35
N GLU A 563 -8.36 21.79 -19.71
CA GLU A 563 -9.00 23.01 -20.16
C GLU A 563 -9.01 24.12 -19.09
N ALA A 564 -9.26 23.77 -17.83
CA ALA A 564 -9.20 24.73 -16.72
C ALA A 564 -7.79 25.32 -16.56
N ILE A 565 -6.75 24.49 -16.66
CA ILE A 565 -5.37 24.95 -16.58
C ILE A 565 -5.02 25.88 -17.76
N LEU A 566 -5.40 25.52 -18.97
CA LEU A 566 -5.11 26.34 -20.14
C LEU A 566 -5.81 27.71 -20.09
N LYS A 567 -6.98 27.79 -19.44
CA LYS A 567 -7.75 29.06 -19.23
C LYS A 567 -7.26 29.82 -17.99
N TYR A 568 -6.42 29.23 -17.13
CA TYR A 568 -5.95 29.92 -15.93
C TYR A 568 -5.12 31.15 -16.30
N PRO A 569 -5.41 32.33 -15.72
CA PRO A 569 -4.73 33.57 -16.11
C PRO A 569 -3.22 33.44 -15.83
N PHE A 570 -2.43 33.86 -16.82
CA PHE A 570 -1.00 33.95 -16.74
C PHE A 570 -0.62 35.41 -16.57
N SER A 571 -0.04 35.76 -15.43
CA SER A 571 0.56 37.11 -15.29
C SER A 571 2.01 37.03 -15.78
N GLU A 572 2.30 37.56 -16.95
CA GLU A 572 3.68 37.93 -17.29
C GLU A 572 4.12 38.99 -16.26
N LYS A 573 5.12 38.65 -15.43
CA LYS A 573 5.81 39.63 -14.56
C LYS A 573 6.75 40.47 -15.39
#